data_00213f7abbb714bff5d1cf4e9bdf7235
#
_entry.id   00213f7abbb714bff5d1cf4e9bdf7235
#
_cell.length_a   1.000
_cell.length_b   1.000
_cell.length_c   1.000
_cell.angle_alpha   90.00
_cell.angle_beta   90.00
_cell.angle_gamma   90.00
#
_symmetry.space_group_name_H-M   'P 1'
#
loop_
_entity.id
_entity.type
_entity.pdbx_description
1 polymer ?
#
loop_
_entity_poly.entity_id
_entity_poly.type
_entity_poly.pdbx_seq_one_letter_code
_entity_poly.pdbx_strand_id
1 'polypeptide(L)'
;MRFTVDRLDHVVLTVRDIEVSASWYQRVLGMEREEYGRHNRTALKFGGQKINLRPEGMEGWETAQFASCGTNDLCFIAAVASEDVIDHLRGCGVEVVEGPVARLGALGPVTSVYCHDPDQNLVEIASYQG
;
A
#
# COMPACT_ATOMS: atom_id res chain seq x y z
N MET A 1 21.65 -0.91 26.24
CA MET A 1 21.82 -0.12 25.01
C MET A 1 20.49 0.45 24.55
N ARG A 2 20.46 1.71 24.20
CA ARG A 2 19.32 2.33 23.54
C ARG A 2 19.50 2.25 22.03
N PHE A 3 18.39 2.16 21.31
CA PHE A 3 18.42 2.29 19.86
C PHE A 3 17.21 3.12 19.41
N THR A 4 17.27 3.63 18.21
CA THR A 4 16.17 4.30 17.54
C THR A 4 15.83 3.49 16.30
N VAL A 5 14.56 3.32 16.05
CA VAL A 5 14.11 2.65 14.83
C VAL A 5 14.58 3.45 13.62
N ASP A 6 15.16 2.76 12.63
CA ASP A 6 15.64 3.39 11.41
C ASP A 6 14.49 3.70 10.45
N ARG A 7 13.70 2.66 10.11
CA ARG A 7 12.59 2.80 9.16
C ARG A 7 11.67 1.59 9.23
N LEU A 8 10.56 1.66 8.51
CA LEU A 8 9.76 0.47 8.24
C LEU A 8 10.48 -0.39 7.20
N ASP A 9 10.50 -1.70 7.41
CA ASP A 9 11.00 -2.65 6.42
C ASP A 9 9.86 -3.20 5.57
N HIS A 10 8.85 -3.71 6.23
CA HIS A 10 7.66 -4.23 5.54
C HIS A 10 6.44 -4.17 6.47
N VAL A 11 5.27 -4.30 5.86
CA VAL A 11 4.02 -4.51 6.57
C VAL A 11 3.36 -5.78 6.03
N VAL A 12 2.51 -6.39 6.81
CA VAL A 12 1.73 -7.56 6.40
C VAL A 12 0.29 -7.11 6.18
N LEU A 13 -0.21 -7.36 4.97
CA LEU A 13 -1.56 -7.03 4.58
C LEU A 13 -2.36 -8.32 4.42
N THR A 14 -3.41 -8.49 5.22
CA THR A 14 -4.31 -9.64 5.09
C THR A 14 -5.30 -9.35 3.97
N VAL A 15 -5.39 -10.28 3.01
CA VAL A 15 -6.19 -10.12 1.80
C VAL A 15 -7.08 -11.34 1.57
N ARG A 16 -8.19 -11.13 0.86
CA ARG A 16 -9.09 -12.23 0.50
C ARG A 16 -8.51 -13.10 -0.61
N ASP A 17 -7.85 -12.48 -1.57
CA ASP A 17 -7.31 -13.14 -2.75
C ASP A 17 -5.96 -12.53 -3.11
N ILE A 18 -4.90 -13.34 -2.99
CA ILE A 18 -3.52 -12.91 -3.26
C ILE A 18 -3.38 -12.39 -4.70
N GLU A 19 -3.95 -13.11 -5.68
CA GLU A 19 -3.79 -12.75 -7.09
C GLU A 19 -4.50 -11.44 -7.44
N VAL A 20 -5.69 -11.23 -6.91
CA VAL A 20 -6.44 -9.98 -7.12
C VAL A 20 -5.68 -8.80 -6.52
N SER A 21 -5.21 -8.93 -5.29
CA SER A 21 -4.46 -7.86 -4.61
C SER A 21 -3.12 -7.60 -5.28
N ALA A 22 -2.35 -8.64 -5.59
CA ALA A 22 -1.06 -8.48 -6.26
C ALA A 22 -1.21 -7.77 -7.60
N SER A 23 -2.18 -8.20 -8.41
CA SER A 23 -2.45 -7.58 -9.70
C SER A 23 -2.80 -6.09 -9.55
N TRP A 24 -3.63 -5.75 -8.57
CA TRP A 24 -4.03 -4.37 -8.33
C TRP A 24 -2.85 -3.48 -7.96
N TYR A 25 -2.03 -3.91 -6.98
CA TYR A 25 -0.88 -3.11 -6.53
C TYR A 25 0.19 -2.99 -7.62
N GLN A 26 0.37 -4.01 -8.45
CA GLN A 26 1.27 -3.93 -9.60
C GLN A 26 0.76 -2.93 -10.65
N ARG A 27 -0.52 -3.03 -11.00
CA ARG A 27 -1.13 -2.21 -12.06
C ARG A 27 -1.36 -0.77 -11.60
N VAL A 28 -1.88 -0.59 -10.40
CA VAL A 28 -2.28 0.73 -9.91
C VAL A 28 -1.11 1.50 -9.30
N LEU A 29 -0.30 0.85 -8.48
CA LEU A 29 0.78 1.51 -7.75
C LEU A 29 2.18 1.18 -8.27
N GLY A 30 2.28 0.40 -9.35
CA GLY A 30 3.57 0.11 -9.97
C GLY A 30 4.52 -0.71 -9.12
N MET A 31 4.01 -1.45 -8.14
CA MET A 31 4.85 -2.28 -7.28
C MET A 31 5.34 -3.51 -8.02
N GLU A 32 6.47 -4.07 -7.57
CA GLU A 32 7.07 -5.26 -8.15
C GLU A 32 6.73 -6.48 -7.33
N ARG A 33 6.13 -7.49 -7.97
CA ARG A 33 5.77 -8.74 -7.31
C ARG A 33 6.99 -9.64 -7.15
N GLU A 34 7.10 -10.27 -5.99
CA GLU A 34 8.15 -11.23 -5.67
C GLU A 34 7.56 -12.36 -4.83
N GLU A 35 7.92 -13.60 -5.19
CA GLU A 35 7.68 -14.73 -4.29
C GLU A 35 8.96 -14.93 -3.47
N TYR A 36 8.84 -15.22 -2.19
CA TYR A 36 10.01 -15.31 -1.31
C TYR A 36 9.85 -16.38 -0.24
N GLY A 37 11.01 -16.82 0.27
CA GLY A 37 11.08 -17.74 1.38
C GLY A 37 10.66 -19.16 1.01
N ARG A 38 10.83 -20.08 1.97
CA ARG A 38 10.54 -21.49 1.75
C ARG A 38 9.05 -21.79 1.66
N HIS A 39 8.20 -20.86 2.13
CA HIS A 39 6.74 -20.99 2.03
C HIS A 39 6.18 -20.33 0.78
N ASN A 40 7.04 -19.80 -0.09
CA ASN A 40 6.66 -19.16 -1.35
C ASN A 40 5.60 -18.07 -1.16
N ARG A 41 5.81 -17.20 -0.18
CA ARG A 41 4.91 -16.10 0.12
C ARG A 41 5.05 -15.00 -0.93
N THR A 42 3.97 -14.26 -1.16
CA THR A 42 3.94 -13.18 -2.14
C THR A 42 4.19 -11.84 -1.46
N ALA A 43 5.09 -11.06 -2.02
CA ALA A 43 5.37 -9.70 -1.61
C ALA A 43 5.26 -8.73 -2.77
N LEU A 44 5.01 -7.47 -2.44
CA LEU A 44 4.95 -6.34 -3.38
C LEU A 44 6.00 -5.34 -2.94
N LYS A 45 7.01 -5.13 -3.77
CA LYS A 45 8.19 -4.30 -3.44
C LYS A 45 8.07 -2.91 -4.02
N PHE A 46 8.51 -1.94 -3.24
CA PHE A 46 8.57 -0.53 -3.63
C PHE A 46 9.53 0.22 -2.71
N GLY A 47 10.30 1.15 -3.26
CA GLY A 47 11.10 2.10 -2.47
C GLY A 47 11.96 1.52 -1.35
N GLY A 48 12.53 0.34 -1.54
CA GLY A 48 13.32 -0.33 -0.49
C GLY A 48 12.49 -0.96 0.61
N GLN A 49 11.18 -1.02 0.45
CA GLN A 49 10.22 -1.60 1.39
C GLN A 49 9.34 -2.61 0.67
N LYS A 50 8.48 -3.29 1.40
CA LYS A 50 7.52 -4.21 0.78
C LYS A 50 6.26 -4.39 1.61
N ILE A 51 5.23 -4.89 0.95
CA ILE A 51 4.02 -5.40 1.55
C ILE A 51 4.02 -6.91 1.34
N ASN A 52 3.93 -7.67 2.45
CA ASN A 52 3.73 -9.11 2.37
C ASN A 52 2.24 -9.39 2.37
N LEU A 53 1.75 -10.14 1.39
CA LEU A 53 0.34 -10.48 1.28
C LEU A 53 0.06 -11.78 2.03
N ARG A 54 -0.83 -11.72 3.02
CA ARG A 54 -1.23 -12.85 3.84
C ARG A 54 -2.67 -13.24 3.50
N PRO A 55 -2.92 -14.50 3.07
CA PRO A 55 -4.30 -14.92 2.84
C PRO A 55 -5.12 -14.88 4.13
N GLU A 56 -6.36 -14.43 4.04
CA GLU A 56 -7.29 -14.43 5.16
C GLU A 56 -7.42 -15.86 5.73
N GLY A 57 -7.37 -15.99 7.06
CA GLY A 57 -7.49 -17.27 7.71
C GLY A 57 -6.27 -18.18 7.65
N MET A 58 -5.16 -17.70 7.14
CA MET A 58 -3.92 -18.47 7.04
C MET A 58 -3.42 -18.89 8.43
N GLU A 59 -3.23 -20.18 8.61
CA GLU A 59 -2.63 -20.72 9.85
C GLU A 59 -1.12 -20.83 9.71
N GLY A 60 -0.42 -20.84 10.86
CA GLY A 60 1.04 -21.01 10.87
C GLY A 60 1.82 -19.76 10.47
N TRP A 61 1.16 -18.66 10.32
CA TRP A 61 1.80 -17.36 10.06
C TRP A 61 1.47 -16.43 11.22
N GLU A 62 2.43 -16.22 12.08
CA GLU A 62 2.30 -15.31 13.21
C GLU A 62 2.13 -13.87 12.70
N THR A 63 1.07 -13.23 13.12
CA THR A 63 0.75 -11.87 12.67
C THR A 63 -0.01 -11.10 13.76
N ALA A 64 -0.61 -9.98 13.42
CA ALA A 64 -1.38 -9.18 14.37
C ALA A 64 -2.55 -9.97 14.97
N GLN A 65 -2.92 -9.63 16.19
CA GLN A 65 -4.01 -10.29 16.90
C GLN A 65 -5.33 -10.22 16.14
N PHE A 66 -5.62 -9.08 15.51
CA PHE A 66 -6.83 -8.86 14.72
C PHE A 66 -6.45 -8.64 13.25
N ALA A 67 -6.07 -9.73 12.60
CA ALA A 67 -5.65 -9.71 11.21
C ALA A 67 -6.85 -9.94 10.29
N SER A 68 -7.53 -8.87 9.93
CA SER A 68 -8.73 -8.89 9.08
C SER A 68 -8.49 -8.11 7.80
N CYS A 69 -9.23 -8.45 6.75
CA CYS A 69 -9.20 -7.69 5.50
C CYS A 69 -9.86 -6.31 5.69
N GLY A 70 -9.36 -5.31 4.97
CA GLY A 70 -9.99 -3.99 4.93
C GLY A 70 -9.81 -3.15 6.19
N THR A 71 -8.81 -3.46 7.00
CA THR A 71 -8.55 -2.74 8.26
C THR A 71 -7.38 -1.77 8.18
N ASN A 72 -6.76 -1.61 7.04
CA ASN A 72 -5.56 -0.80 6.89
C ASN A 72 -5.85 0.54 6.23
N ASP A 73 -5.03 1.50 6.59
CA ASP A 73 -5.03 2.86 6.06
C ASP A 73 -3.56 3.17 5.78
N LEU A 74 -3.19 3.19 4.51
CA LEU A 74 -1.79 3.28 4.10
C LEU A 74 -1.59 4.52 3.24
N CYS A 75 -0.50 5.23 3.50
CA CYS A 75 -0.09 6.37 2.67
C CYS A 75 1.22 6.05 1.96
N PHE A 76 1.19 6.16 0.65
CA PHE A 76 2.36 5.99 -0.22
C PHE A 76 2.74 7.34 -0.82
N ILE A 77 4.04 7.58 -0.94
CA ILE A 77 4.55 8.78 -1.59
C ILE A 77 4.81 8.48 -3.06
N ALA A 78 4.25 9.31 -3.94
CA ALA A 78 4.53 9.28 -5.36
C ALA A 78 5.41 10.47 -5.74
N ALA A 79 6.38 10.24 -6.62
CA ALA A 79 7.31 11.28 -7.08
C ALA A 79 6.77 12.05 -8.29
N VAL A 80 5.45 12.22 -8.36
CA VAL A 80 4.74 12.97 -9.39
C VAL A 80 3.68 13.86 -8.73
N ALA A 81 3.17 14.83 -9.45
CA ALA A 81 2.11 15.70 -8.95
C ALA A 81 0.79 14.94 -8.79
N SER A 82 -0.07 15.40 -7.89
CA SER A 82 -1.37 14.78 -7.61
C SER A 82 -2.26 14.67 -8.85
N GLU A 83 -2.16 15.60 -9.78
CA GLU A 83 -2.90 15.54 -11.05
C GLU A 83 -2.55 14.29 -11.86
N ASP A 84 -1.26 13.94 -11.90
CA ASP A 84 -0.80 12.75 -12.61
C ASP A 84 -1.29 11.48 -11.92
N VAL A 85 -1.35 11.50 -10.59
CA VAL A 85 -1.91 10.39 -9.81
C VAL A 85 -3.38 10.19 -10.16
N ILE A 86 -4.16 11.27 -10.17
CA ILE A 86 -5.59 11.22 -10.49
C ILE A 86 -5.81 10.66 -11.90
N ASP A 87 -5.08 11.17 -12.88
CA ASP A 87 -5.19 10.70 -14.26
C ASP A 87 -4.88 9.21 -14.37
N HIS A 88 -3.84 8.77 -13.67
CA HIS A 88 -3.46 7.35 -13.66
C HIS A 88 -4.54 6.48 -13.03
N LEU A 89 -5.07 6.87 -11.86
CA LEU A 89 -6.13 6.11 -11.19
C LEU A 89 -7.37 5.99 -12.09
N ARG A 90 -7.77 7.06 -12.73
CA ARG A 90 -8.90 7.05 -13.66
C ARG A 90 -8.63 6.14 -14.85
N GLY A 91 -7.41 6.18 -15.38
CA GLY A 91 -6.99 5.28 -16.45
C GLY A 91 -7.00 3.80 -16.06
N CYS A 92 -6.80 3.51 -14.79
CA CYS A 92 -6.90 2.16 -14.23
C CYS A 92 -8.33 1.75 -13.84
N GLY A 93 -9.30 2.63 -13.99
CA GLY A 93 -10.67 2.38 -13.58
C GLY A 93 -10.86 2.43 -12.06
N VAL A 94 -9.98 3.13 -11.35
CA VAL A 94 -10.04 3.26 -9.89
C VAL A 94 -10.74 4.57 -9.53
N GLU A 95 -11.75 4.49 -8.68
CA GLU A 95 -12.47 5.67 -8.21
C GLU A 95 -11.62 6.50 -7.25
N VAL A 96 -11.52 7.79 -7.50
CA VAL A 96 -10.93 8.74 -6.57
C VAL A 96 -11.97 9.07 -5.50
N VAL A 97 -11.73 8.62 -4.28
CA VAL A 97 -12.68 8.81 -3.16
C VAL A 97 -12.64 10.24 -2.65
N GLU A 98 -11.44 10.81 -2.58
CA GLU A 98 -11.23 12.19 -2.13
C GLU A 98 -9.91 12.69 -2.70
N GLY A 99 -9.86 13.98 -2.97
CA GLY A 99 -8.63 14.64 -3.40
C GLY A 99 -8.71 15.29 -4.78
N PRO A 100 -7.76 16.16 -5.08
CA PRO A 100 -6.56 16.47 -4.31
C PRO A 100 -6.88 17.30 -3.05
N VAL A 101 -6.28 16.96 -1.93
CA VAL A 101 -6.46 17.66 -0.66
C VAL A 101 -5.13 17.87 0.03
N ALA A 102 -5.01 18.97 0.78
CA ALA A 102 -3.82 19.26 1.56
C ALA A 102 -3.79 18.41 2.83
N ARG A 103 -2.67 17.79 3.11
CA ARG A 103 -2.43 16.99 4.31
C ARG A 103 -1.04 17.25 4.84
N LEU A 104 -0.74 16.72 6.02
CA LEU A 104 0.59 16.80 6.62
C LEU A 104 1.22 15.41 6.60
N GLY A 105 2.28 15.26 5.83
CA GLY A 105 3.08 14.04 5.81
C GLY A 105 4.16 14.06 6.88
N ALA A 106 4.95 12.99 6.92
CA ALA A 106 6.04 12.86 7.88
C ALA A 106 7.12 13.93 7.72
N LEU A 107 7.31 14.43 6.49
CA LEU A 107 8.35 15.41 6.16
C LEU A 107 7.79 16.81 5.87
N GLY A 108 6.50 17.01 6.05
CA GLY A 108 5.87 18.31 5.81
C GLY A 108 4.60 18.20 4.97
N PRO A 109 4.13 19.33 4.42
CA PRO A 109 2.90 19.36 3.64
C PRO A 109 2.96 18.49 2.39
N VAL A 110 1.87 17.79 2.13
CA VAL A 110 1.68 16.97 0.93
C VAL A 110 0.33 17.30 0.30
N THR A 111 0.16 16.91 -0.96
CA THR A 111 -1.14 16.88 -1.61
C THR A 111 -1.53 15.43 -1.81
N SER A 112 -2.68 15.04 -1.31
CA SER A 112 -3.10 13.64 -1.22
C SER A 112 -4.33 13.33 -2.06
N VAL A 113 -4.35 12.10 -2.58
CA VAL A 113 -5.47 11.52 -3.32
C VAL A 113 -5.78 10.17 -2.68
N TYR A 114 -7.06 9.88 -2.46
CA TYR A 114 -7.50 8.67 -1.77
C TYR A 114 -8.26 7.74 -2.70
N CYS A 115 -8.02 6.46 -2.55
CA CYS A 115 -8.79 5.39 -3.21
C CYS A 115 -8.88 4.18 -2.29
N HIS A 116 -9.60 3.14 -2.71
CA HIS A 116 -9.66 1.87 -1.99
C HIS A 116 -8.98 0.78 -2.81
N ASP A 117 -8.30 -0.13 -2.12
CA ASP A 117 -7.77 -1.34 -2.74
C ASP A 117 -8.87 -2.42 -2.86
N PRO A 118 -8.57 -3.62 -3.41
CA PRO A 118 -9.60 -4.65 -3.60
C PRO A 118 -10.29 -5.12 -2.31
N ASP A 119 -9.63 -5.01 -1.16
CA ASP A 119 -10.20 -5.40 0.15
C ASP A 119 -10.79 -4.21 0.91
N GLN A 120 -10.91 -3.05 0.26
CA GLN A 120 -11.44 -1.82 0.85
C GLN A 120 -10.52 -1.20 1.90
N ASN A 121 -9.24 -1.50 1.86
CA ASN A 121 -8.26 -0.72 2.62
C ASN A 121 -8.21 0.69 2.03
N LEU A 122 -8.08 1.68 2.89
CA LEU A 122 -7.89 3.06 2.41
C LEU A 122 -6.45 3.24 1.95
N VAL A 123 -6.28 3.68 0.72
CA VAL A 123 -4.98 3.96 0.12
C VAL A 123 -4.89 5.45 -0.18
N GLU A 124 -3.95 6.10 0.48
CA GLU A 124 -3.61 7.50 0.24
C GLU A 124 -2.35 7.54 -0.61
N ILE A 125 -2.37 8.31 -1.68
CA ILE A 125 -1.21 8.55 -2.52
C ILE A 125 -0.90 10.03 -2.40
N ALA A 126 0.24 10.33 -1.78
CA ALA A 126 0.62 11.70 -1.44
C ALA A 126 1.82 12.14 -2.23
N SER A 127 1.84 13.42 -2.58
CA SER A 127 2.94 14.03 -3.32
C SER A 127 3.47 15.24 -2.55
N TYR A 128 4.79 15.29 -2.38
CA TYR A 128 5.47 16.48 -1.87
C TYR A 128 5.64 17.55 -2.97
N GLN A 129 5.31 17.20 -4.20
CA GLN A 129 5.44 18.11 -5.35
C GLN A 129 4.15 18.87 -5.68
N GLY A 130 3.11 18.63 -4.91
CA GLY A 130 1.80 19.21 -5.19
C GLY A 130 0.92 18.22 -5.98
#